data_929d70c3e758bbddd76117ce314e2f32
#
_entry.id   929d70c3e758bbddd76117ce314e2f32
#
_cell.length_a   1.000
_cell.length_b   1.000
_cell.length_c   1.000
_cell.angle_alpha   90.00
_cell.angle_beta   90.00
_cell.angle_gamma   90.00
#
_symmetry.space_group_name_H-M   'P 1'
#
loop_
_entity.id
_entity.type
_entity.pdbx_description
1 polymer ?
#
loop_
_entity_poly.entity_id
_entity_poly.type
_entity_poly.pdbx_seq_one_letter_code
_entity_poly.pdbx_strand_id
1 'polypeptide(L)'
;MTHVEVVATIAPQLSIEETLIQKINHRIDAIDVLELRIDQIENVTVDQVAEMITKLKVMQDSFKLLVTYRTKLQGGYGQFTNDLYLNLISDLANINGIDMIDIEWQADIDIEKHQRIITHL
;
A
#
# COMPACT_ATOMS: atom_id res chain seq x y z
N MET A 1 -29.99 0.01 2.73
CA MET A 1 -29.01 -1.04 3.05
C MET A 1 -27.61 -0.43 3.10
N THR A 2 -26.89 -0.66 4.17
CA THR A 2 -25.54 -0.13 4.31
C THR A 2 -24.56 -1.03 3.57
N HIS A 3 -23.76 -0.42 2.68
CA HIS A 3 -22.68 -1.15 2.01
C HIS A 3 -21.50 -1.31 2.96
N VAL A 4 -21.01 -2.54 3.11
CA VAL A 4 -19.82 -2.83 3.89
C VAL A 4 -18.65 -3.00 2.93
N GLU A 5 -17.62 -2.17 3.09
CA GLU A 5 -16.42 -2.29 2.28
C GLU A 5 -15.56 -3.45 2.76
N VAL A 6 -15.08 -4.24 1.81
CA VAL A 6 -14.18 -5.37 2.08
C VAL A 6 -12.76 -4.95 1.73
N VAL A 7 -11.88 -5.00 2.73
CA VAL A 7 -10.45 -4.72 2.56
C VAL A 7 -9.69 -6.03 2.63
N ALA A 8 -8.99 -6.38 1.56
CA ALA A 8 -8.09 -7.52 1.53
C ALA A 8 -6.65 -7.03 1.65
N THR A 9 -5.86 -7.65 2.51
CA THR A 9 -4.47 -7.24 2.76
C THR A 9 -3.51 -8.29 2.22
N ILE A 10 -2.51 -7.85 1.47
CA ILE A 10 -1.38 -8.68 1.06
C ILE A 10 -0.09 -8.05 1.58
N ALA A 11 0.88 -8.89 1.97
CA ALA A 11 2.14 -8.45 2.56
C ALA A 11 3.30 -9.24 1.95
N PRO A 12 3.70 -8.92 0.70
CA PRO A 12 4.81 -9.62 0.05
C PRO A 12 6.13 -9.32 0.73
N GLN A 13 7.05 -10.29 0.69
CA GLN A 13 8.40 -10.12 1.24
C GLN A 13 9.42 -9.76 0.17
N LEU A 14 9.20 -10.13 -1.07
CA LEU A 14 10.11 -9.84 -2.19
C LEU A 14 9.37 -9.30 -3.40
N SER A 15 8.38 -10.04 -3.88
CA SER A 15 7.63 -9.70 -5.09
C SER A 15 6.25 -10.31 -5.03
N ILE A 16 5.38 -9.88 -5.94
CA ILE A 16 4.05 -10.47 -6.09
C ILE A 16 4.18 -11.74 -6.93
N GLU A 17 3.88 -12.89 -6.31
CA GLU A 17 3.92 -14.17 -7.01
C GLU A 17 2.64 -14.42 -7.81
N GLU A 18 2.76 -15.19 -8.87
CA GLU A 18 1.62 -15.53 -9.75
C GLU A 18 0.50 -16.22 -8.98
N THR A 19 0.83 -17.09 -8.04
CA THR A 19 -0.18 -17.78 -7.21
C THR A 19 -0.99 -16.80 -6.37
N LEU A 20 -0.36 -15.74 -5.87
CA LEU A 20 -1.06 -14.70 -5.12
C LEU A 20 -1.99 -13.90 -6.04
N ILE A 21 -1.52 -13.56 -7.24
CA ILE A 21 -2.34 -12.86 -8.23
C ILE A 21 -3.58 -13.69 -8.57
N GLN A 22 -3.43 -15.00 -8.76
CA GLN A 22 -4.56 -15.90 -9.04
C GLN A 22 -5.57 -15.92 -7.89
N LYS A 23 -5.10 -15.94 -6.65
CA LYS A 23 -5.98 -15.91 -5.47
C LYS A 23 -6.77 -14.61 -5.38
N ILE A 24 -6.11 -13.49 -5.64
CA ILE A 24 -6.77 -12.18 -5.63
C ILE A 24 -7.80 -12.12 -6.75
N ASN A 25 -7.42 -12.52 -7.95
CA ASN A 25 -8.29 -12.47 -9.11
C ASN A 25 -9.54 -13.33 -8.93
N HIS A 26 -9.40 -14.47 -8.25
CA HIS A 26 -10.53 -15.35 -7.96
C HIS A 26 -11.60 -14.69 -7.07
N ARG A 27 -11.21 -13.69 -6.27
CA ARG A 27 -12.11 -13.01 -5.33
C ARG A 27 -12.27 -11.53 -5.64
N ILE A 28 -11.87 -11.11 -6.83
CA ILE A 28 -11.76 -9.69 -7.16
C ILE A 28 -13.08 -8.94 -7.03
N ASP A 29 -14.20 -9.59 -7.35
CA ASP A 29 -15.51 -8.97 -7.29
C ASP A 29 -15.97 -8.68 -5.85
N ALA A 30 -15.37 -9.34 -4.88
CA ALA A 30 -15.69 -9.15 -3.46
C ALA A 30 -14.78 -8.16 -2.77
N ILE A 31 -13.74 -7.65 -3.45
CA ILE A 31 -12.74 -6.76 -2.86
C ILE A 31 -13.03 -5.32 -3.27
N ASP A 32 -13.26 -4.46 -2.29
CA ASP A 32 -13.42 -3.02 -2.53
C ASP A 32 -12.07 -2.30 -2.46
N VAL A 33 -11.24 -2.67 -1.50
CA VAL A 33 -9.91 -2.10 -1.29
C VAL A 33 -8.89 -3.22 -1.15
N LEU A 34 -7.83 -3.15 -1.94
CA LEU A 34 -6.68 -4.03 -1.78
C LEU A 34 -5.59 -3.25 -1.06
N GLU A 35 -5.23 -3.70 0.14
CA GLU A 35 -4.13 -3.11 0.90
C GLU A 35 -2.84 -3.85 0.58
N LEU A 36 -1.85 -3.12 0.06
CA LEU A 36 -0.50 -3.62 -0.17
C LEU A 36 0.39 -3.15 0.97
N ARG A 37 0.75 -4.06 1.86
CA ARG A 37 1.70 -3.78 2.94
C ARG A 37 3.11 -4.05 2.44
N ILE A 38 3.96 -3.04 2.53
CA ILE A 38 5.33 -3.10 1.98
C ILE A 38 6.40 -3.11 3.06
N ASP A 39 6.02 -3.09 4.33
CA ASP A 39 6.96 -3.04 5.45
C ASP A 39 7.69 -4.35 5.70
N GLN A 40 7.25 -5.48 5.14
CA GLN A 40 7.96 -6.75 5.21
C GLN A 40 9.07 -6.88 4.17
N ILE A 41 9.13 -5.95 3.22
CA ILE A 41 10.20 -5.92 2.22
C ILE A 41 11.38 -5.17 2.82
N GLU A 42 12.50 -5.87 2.99
CA GLU A 42 13.71 -5.27 3.55
C GLU A 42 14.24 -4.19 2.60
N ASN A 43 14.48 -3.00 3.14
CA ASN A 43 14.98 -1.85 2.37
C ASN A 43 14.15 -1.55 1.11
N VAL A 44 12.83 -1.59 1.26
CA VAL A 44 11.92 -1.41 0.14
C VAL A 44 12.19 -0.09 -0.58
N THR A 45 12.17 -0.15 -1.92
CA THR A 45 12.32 1.02 -2.78
C THR A 45 11.02 1.35 -3.47
N VAL A 46 10.88 2.62 -3.88
CA VAL A 46 9.71 3.05 -4.65
C VAL A 46 9.60 2.30 -5.98
N ASP A 47 10.73 1.95 -6.59
CA ASP A 47 10.73 1.18 -7.85
C ASP A 47 10.16 -0.22 -7.67
N GLN A 48 10.49 -0.88 -6.55
CA GLN A 48 9.90 -2.18 -6.23
C GLN A 48 8.39 -2.09 -6.06
N VAL A 49 7.92 -1.05 -5.37
CA VAL A 49 6.48 -0.83 -5.17
C VAL A 49 5.79 -0.56 -6.50
N ALA A 50 6.38 0.28 -7.36
CA ALA A 50 5.83 0.59 -8.68
C ALA A 50 5.70 -0.67 -9.53
N GLU A 51 6.69 -1.56 -9.48
CA GLU A 51 6.66 -2.82 -10.21
C GLU A 51 5.53 -3.73 -9.71
N MET A 52 5.36 -3.83 -8.40
CA MET A 52 4.26 -4.61 -7.81
C MET A 52 2.89 -4.06 -8.21
N ILE A 53 2.75 -2.74 -8.20
CA ILE A 53 1.51 -2.08 -8.62
C ILE A 53 1.18 -2.39 -10.07
N THR A 54 2.18 -2.38 -10.94
CA THR A 54 2.01 -2.73 -12.36
C THR A 54 1.46 -4.14 -12.50
N LYS A 55 1.98 -5.10 -11.73
CA LYS A 55 1.48 -6.48 -11.75
C LYS A 55 0.03 -6.58 -11.26
N LEU A 56 -0.30 -5.85 -10.21
CA LEU A 56 -1.66 -5.85 -9.66
C LEU A 56 -2.67 -5.20 -10.62
N LYS A 57 -2.26 -4.16 -11.33
CA LYS A 57 -3.13 -3.44 -12.26
C LYS A 57 -3.36 -4.16 -13.58
N VAL A 58 -2.62 -5.22 -13.88
CA VAL A 58 -2.93 -6.10 -15.02
C VAL A 58 -4.24 -6.85 -14.77
N MET A 59 -4.61 -7.05 -13.51
CA MET A 59 -5.91 -7.60 -13.15
C MET A 59 -7.01 -6.57 -13.37
N GLN A 60 -8.25 -6.92 -13.08
CA GLN A 60 -9.36 -5.98 -13.16
C GLN A 60 -9.10 -4.78 -12.25
N ASP A 61 -9.48 -3.59 -12.72
CA ASP A 61 -9.27 -2.32 -12.03
C ASP A 61 -10.50 -1.92 -11.22
N SER A 62 -11.15 -2.89 -10.58
CA SER A 62 -12.39 -2.67 -9.84
C SER A 62 -12.18 -2.32 -8.37
N PHE A 63 -10.98 -2.49 -7.85
CA PHE A 63 -10.65 -2.18 -6.46
C PHE A 63 -9.82 -0.91 -6.36
N LYS A 64 -9.87 -0.27 -5.20
CA LYS A 64 -8.95 0.80 -4.85
C LYS A 64 -7.71 0.21 -4.22
N LEU A 65 -6.56 0.79 -4.51
CA LEU A 65 -5.28 0.32 -3.98
C LEU A 65 -4.83 1.23 -2.84
N LEU A 66 -4.65 0.62 -1.66
CA LEU A 66 -4.09 1.26 -0.48
C LEU A 66 -2.69 0.72 -0.26
N VAL A 67 -1.70 1.59 -0.11
CA VAL A 67 -0.32 1.19 0.20
C VAL A 67 0.00 1.58 1.64
N THR A 68 0.53 0.62 2.41
CA THR A 68 0.84 0.80 3.82
C THR A 68 2.28 0.37 4.11
N TYR A 69 3.06 1.28 4.69
CA TYR A 69 4.33 0.95 5.31
C TYR A 69 4.18 1.15 6.83
N ARG A 70 4.04 0.04 7.56
CA ARG A 70 3.84 0.12 9.00
C ARG A 70 5.18 -0.05 9.71
N THR A 71 5.54 0.96 10.50
CA THR A 71 6.80 0.94 11.23
C THR A 71 6.73 -0.03 12.42
N LYS A 72 7.91 -0.40 12.92
CA LYS A 72 8.02 -1.29 14.08
C LYS A 72 7.36 -0.69 15.32
N LEU A 73 7.44 0.62 15.49
CA LEU A 73 6.81 1.34 16.60
C LEU A 73 5.29 1.20 16.59
N GLN A 74 4.68 1.04 15.43
CA GLN A 74 3.25 0.89 15.25
C GLN A 74 2.82 -0.56 15.04
N GLY A 75 3.67 -1.51 15.40
CA GLY A 75 3.33 -2.94 15.33
C GLY A 75 3.63 -3.61 14.00
N GLY A 76 4.30 -2.93 13.08
CA GLY A 76 4.70 -3.48 11.78
C GLY A 76 6.13 -4.00 11.78
N TYR A 77 6.66 -4.23 10.58
CA TYR A 77 8.02 -4.74 10.37
C TYR A 77 8.98 -3.66 9.85
N GLY A 78 8.46 -2.46 9.55
CA GLY A 78 9.26 -1.39 8.95
C GLY A 78 10.35 -0.88 9.87
N GLN A 79 11.60 -0.91 9.40
CA GLN A 79 12.76 -0.49 10.16
C GLN A 79 13.35 0.84 9.69
N PHE A 80 12.67 1.54 8.79
CA PHE A 80 13.14 2.81 8.29
C PHE A 80 13.18 3.86 9.41
N THR A 81 14.23 4.68 9.38
CA THR A 81 14.27 5.90 10.18
C THR A 81 13.15 6.83 9.75
N ASN A 82 12.86 7.85 10.58
CA ASN A 82 11.81 8.79 10.23
C ASN A 82 12.09 9.49 8.89
N ASP A 83 13.34 9.84 8.60
CA ASP A 83 13.70 10.48 7.34
C ASP A 83 13.46 9.56 6.14
N LEU A 84 13.85 8.30 6.23
CA LEU A 84 13.63 7.32 5.17
C LEU A 84 12.13 7.06 4.98
N TYR A 85 11.38 7.00 6.06
CA TYR A 85 9.94 6.82 6.01
C TYR A 85 9.26 7.99 5.27
N LEU A 86 9.59 9.23 5.64
CA LEU A 86 9.02 10.42 5.00
C LEU A 86 9.36 10.49 3.52
N ASN A 87 10.61 10.14 3.16
CA ASN A 87 11.01 10.10 1.75
C ASN A 87 10.22 9.06 0.98
N LEU A 88 10.03 7.86 1.56
CA LEU A 88 9.23 6.81 0.94
C LEU A 88 7.79 7.28 0.70
N ILE A 89 7.15 7.87 1.71
CA ILE A 89 5.77 8.34 1.59
C ILE A 89 5.66 9.41 0.50
N SER A 90 6.60 10.35 0.46
CA SER A 90 6.60 11.39 -0.57
C SER A 90 6.74 10.81 -1.97
N ASP A 91 7.62 9.83 -2.14
CA ASP A 91 7.82 9.17 -3.43
C ASP A 91 6.59 8.35 -3.84
N LEU A 92 5.98 7.63 -2.90
CA LEU A 92 4.76 6.85 -3.15
C LEU A 92 3.60 7.74 -3.60
N ALA A 93 3.49 8.94 -3.06
CA ALA A 93 2.43 9.87 -3.39
C ALA A 93 2.46 10.30 -4.87
N ASN A 94 3.59 10.13 -5.53
CA ASN A 94 3.77 10.47 -6.95
C ASN A 94 3.58 9.28 -7.89
N ILE A 95 3.32 8.07 -7.38
CA ILE A 95 3.11 6.89 -8.21
C ILE A 95 1.66 6.85 -8.70
N ASN A 96 1.49 6.68 -10.01
CA ASN A 96 0.17 6.44 -10.58
C ASN A 96 -0.33 5.04 -10.19
N GLY A 97 -1.62 4.92 -9.92
CA GLY A 97 -2.23 3.64 -9.58
C GLY A 97 -2.42 3.43 -8.08
N ILE A 98 -1.82 4.27 -7.24
CA ILE A 98 -2.11 4.27 -5.81
C ILE A 98 -3.28 5.20 -5.56
N ASP A 99 -4.34 4.67 -4.94
CA ASP A 99 -5.52 5.48 -4.61
C ASP A 99 -5.40 6.09 -3.21
N MET A 100 -4.76 5.37 -2.29
CA MET A 100 -4.66 5.79 -0.89
C MET A 100 -3.32 5.35 -0.30
N ILE A 101 -2.78 6.15 0.61
CA ILE A 101 -1.58 5.81 1.37
C ILE A 101 -1.91 5.95 2.85
N ASP A 102 -1.60 4.89 3.63
CA ASP A 102 -1.74 4.93 5.09
C ASP A 102 -0.52 5.61 5.67
N ILE A 103 -0.72 6.74 6.35
CA ILE A 103 0.36 7.49 6.99
C ILE A 103 0.18 7.46 8.49
N GLU A 104 1.25 7.15 9.20
CA GLU A 104 1.26 7.18 10.65
C GLU A 104 1.12 8.61 11.16
N TRP A 105 0.27 8.79 12.18
CA TRP A 105 -0.07 10.08 12.74
C TRP A 105 1.15 10.93 13.13
N GLN A 106 2.22 10.27 13.61
CA GLN A 106 3.42 10.97 14.08
C GLN A 106 4.35 11.42 12.96
N ALA A 107 4.06 11.04 11.71
CA ALA A 107 4.87 11.45 10.59
C ALA A 107 4.63 12.92 10.29
N ASP A 108 5.72 13.67 10.11
CA ASP A 108 5.67 15.08 9.73
C ASP A 108 5.63 15.18 8.21
N ILE A 109 4.43 15.12 7.65
CA ILE A 109 4.24 15.17 6.21
C ILE A 109 3.18 16.21 5.84
N ASP A 110 3.35 16.84 4.69
CA ASP A 110 2.38 17.81 4.17
C ASP A 110 1.22 17.06 3.49
N ILE A 111 0.17 16.83 4.26
CA ILE A 111 -1.01 16.12 3.80
C ILE A 111 -1.75 16.91 2.72
N GLU A 112 -1.70 18.23 2.76
CA GLU A 112 -2.42 19.07 1.79
C GLU A 112 -1.91 18.92 0.36
N LYS A 113 -0.64 18.54 0.18
CA LYS A 113 -0.07 18.27 -1.14
C LYS A 113 -0.45 16.92 -1.72
N HIS A 114 -1.00 16.02 -0.91
CA HIS A 114 -1.22 14.62 -1.28
C HIS A 114 -2.64 14.22 -0.95
N GLN A 115 -3.55 14.44 -1.89
CA GLN A 115 -4.99 14.23 -1.68
C GLN A 115 -5.38 12.77 -1.44
N ARG A 116 -4.48 11.82 -1.74
CA ARG A 116 -4.76 10.38 -1.61
C ARG A 116 -4.29 9.80 -0.29
N ILE A 117 -3.88 10.66 0.65
CA ILE A 117 -3.31 10.21 1.91
C ILE A 117 -4.40 9.93 2.93
N ILE A 118 -4.29 8.77 3.59
CA ILE A 118 -5.10 8.42 4.76
C ILE A 118 -4.21 8.45 5.98
N THR A 119 -4.56 9.25 6.98
CA THR A 119 -3.81 9.31 8.22
C THR A 119 -4.25 8.17 9.14
N HIS A 120 -3.27 7.43 9.63
CA HIS A 120 -3.48 6.38 10.62
C HIS A 120 -3.36 6.98 12.03
N LEU A 121 -4.39 6.81 12.81
CA LEU A 121 -4.45 7.31 14.19
C LEU A 121 -4.16 6.23 15.22
#